data_07fe22840c9446c5df322f4d593b7825
#
_entry.id   07fe22840c9446c5df322f4d593b7825
#
_cell.length_a   1.000
_cell.length_b   1.000
_cell.length_c   1.000
_cell.angle_alpha   90.00
_cell.angle_beta   90.00
_cell.angle_gamma   90.00
#
_symmetry.space_group_name_H-M   'P 1'
#
loop_
_entity.id
_entity.type
_entity.pdbx_description
1 polymer ?
#
loop_
_entity_poly.entity_id
_entity_poly.type
_entity_poly.pdbx_seq_one_letter_code
_entity_poly.pdbx_strand_id
1 'polypeptide(L)'
;MACPFFMPEEKLENGNWLHAGRLPLGCGWSGQCSAPGHEGETPSHEELREFCNLGYAKGCSRLPREREWDSVRFAARTVGDAQNGTEGRIHVRYVCEREHRPAGSGTLEFDAFEARWVGRHRDDRVQRMAECFLQAFLEKKRKRAAAS
;
A
#
# COMPACT_ATOMS: atom_id res chain seq x y z
N MET A 1 6.40 5.01 3.48
CA MET A 1 5.64 4.16 4.40
C MET A 1 4.24 4.73 4.58
N ALA A 2 3.22 3.90 4.62
CA ALA A 2 1.85 4.35 4.72
C ALA A 2 1.31 4.21 6.16
N CYS A 3 0.28 4.98 6.50
CA CYS A 3 -0.39 4.87 7.80
C CYS A 3 -1.11 3.51 7.91
N PRO A 4 -0.90 2.73 8.97
CA PRO A 4 -1.50 1.41 9.08
C PRO A 4 -3.02 1.41 9.28
N PHE A 5 -3.61 2.56 9.58
CA PHE A 5 -5.06 2.70 9.74
C PHE A 5 -5.75 3.27 8.51
N PHE A 6 -4.98 3.61 7.48
CA PHE A 6 -5.53 4.12 6.23
C PHE A 6 -6.10 2.98 5.39
N MET A 7 -7.33 3.16 4.92
CA MET A 7 -7.98 2.24 4.00
C MET A 7 -8.13 2.94 2.65
N PRO A 8 -7.15 2.79 1.74
CA PRO A 8 -7.18 3.45 0.44
C PRO A 8 -8.28 2.88 -0.44
N GLU A 9 -8.93 3.73 -1.22
CA GLU A 9 -10.03 3.34 -2.09
C GLU A 9 -9.79 3.71 -3.55
N GLU A 10 -9.48 4.98 -3.83
CA GLU A 10 -9.35 5.48 -5.20
C GLU A 10 -8.05 6.19 -5.43
N LYS A 11 -7.48 5.98 -6.60
CA LYS A 11 -6.27 6.66 -7.03
C LYS A 11 -6.55 8.14 -7.30
N LEU A 12 -5.71 9.01 -6.76
CA LEU A 12 -5.79 10.44 -7.01
C LEU A 12 -4.88 10.80 -8.20
N GLU A 13 -5.49 11.12 -9.33
CA GLU A 13 -4.76 11.36 -10.58
C GLU A 13 -4.16 12.76 -10.69
N ASN A 14 -4.79 13.75 -10.08
CA ASN A 14 -4.41 15.16 -10.20
C ASN A 14 -3.83 15.72 -8.91
N GLY A 15 -3.08 14.92 -8.19
CA GLY A 15 -2.46 15.42 -6.97
C GLY A 15 -1.26 16.27 -7.26
N ASN A 16 -1.17 17.43 -6.62
CA ASN A 16 0.07 18.20 -6.52
C ASN A 16 1.02 17.45 -5.58
N TRP A 17 1.22 16.17 -5.85
CA TRP A 17 2.05 15.31 -5.04
C TRP A 17 3.51 15.48 -5.47
N LEU A 18 4.33 15.93 -4.56
CA LEU A 18 5.77 15.94 -4.78
C LEU A 18 6.24 14.47 -4.87
N HIS A 19 6.93 14.14 -5.96
CA HIS A 19 7.49 12.81 -6.16
C HIS A 19 6.47 11.68 -6.05
N ALA A 20 5.31 11.82 -6.71
CA ALA A 20 4.23 10.84 -6.65
C ALA A 20 4.69 9.39 -6.85
N GLY A 21 5.64 9.16 -7.75
CA GLY A 21 6.18 7.83 -8.01
C GLY A 21 6.98 7.21 -6.86
N ARG A 22 7.32 8.00 -5.83
CA ARG A 22 8.05 7.53 -4.65
C ARG A 22 7.16 7.41 -3.41
N LEU A 23 5.87 7.68 -3.56
CA LEU A 23 4.93 7.52 -2.47
C LEU A 23 4.83 6.04 -2.06
N PRO A 24 4.62 5.77 -0.77
CA PRO A 24 4.61 4.40 -0.24
C PRO A 24 3.65 3.44 -0.94
N LEU A 25 2.51 3.93 -1.41
CA LEU A 25 1.54 3.12 -2.14
C LEU A 25 1.62 3.31 -3.66
N GLY A 26 2.75 3.83 -4.15
CA GLY A 26 3.05 3.99 -5.57
C GLY A 26 2.46 5.24 -6.21
N CYS A 27 1.48 5.86 -5.59
CA CYS A 27 0.86 7.13 -5.98
C CYS A 27 0.03 7.63 -4.79
N GLY A 28 -0.67 8.75 -4.95
CA GLY A 28 -1.60 9.24 -3.93
C GLY A 28 -2.95 8.53 -4.03
N TRP A 29 -3.54 8.25 -2.89
CA TRP A 29 -4.84 7.58 -2.78
C TRP A 29 -5.78 8.36 -1.87
N SER A 30 -7.06 8.40 -2.24
CA SER A 30 -8.13 8.78 -1.32
C SER A 30 -8.64 7.53 -0.61
N GLY A 31 -9.35 7.69 0.47
CA GLY A 31 -9.89 6.57 1.21
C GLY A 31 -10.47 7.00 2.54
N GLN A 32 -10.52 6.06 3.46
CA GLN A 32 -11.11 6.26 4.78
C GLN A 32 -10.12 5.95 5.88
N CYS A 33 -10.36 6.52 7.05
CA CYS A 33 -9.64 6.15 8.25
C CYS A 33 -10.31 4.93 8.88
N SER A 34 -9.51 4.01 9.43
CA SER A 34 -10.03 2.87 10.19
C SER A 34 -9.49 2.84 11.61
N ALA A 35 -8.97 3.96 12.11
CA ALA A 35 -8.50 4.05 13.49
C ALA A 35 -9.66 3.88 14.48
N PRO A 36 -9.42 3.24 15.63
CA PRO A 36 -10.47 3.06 16.64
C PRO A 36 -11.16 4.37 17.01
N GLY A 37 -12.49 4.38 16.95
CA GLY A 37 -13.31 5.57 17.20
C GLY A 37 -13.47 6.48 15.99
N HIS A 38 -12.76 6.22 14.89
CA HIS A 38 -12.79 7.05 13.68
C HIS A 38 -13.09 6.24 12.41
N GLU A 39 -13.60 5.02 12.59
CA GLU A 39 -13.88 4.11 11.48
C GLU A 39 -14.84 4.73 10.47
N GLY A 40 -14.43 4.75 9.21
CA GLY A 40 -15.24 5.30 8.13
C GLY A 40 -15.14 6.81 7.96
N GLU A 41 -14.40 7.52 8.80
CA GLU A 41 -14.19 8.96 8.61
C GLU A 41 -13.36 9.23 7.37
N THR A 42 -13.72 10.27 6.65
CA THR A 42 -13.01 10.66 5.44
C THR A 42 -11.96 11.73 5.78
N PRO A 43 -10.67 11.43 5.62
CA PRO A 43 -9.63 12.45 5.85
C PRO A 43 -9.75 13.58 4.84
N SER A 44 -9.35 14.79 5.26
CA SER A 44 -9.27 15.93 4.36
C SER A 44 -8.17 15.71 3.32
N HIS A 45 -8.17 16.51 2.26
CA HIS A 45 -7.15 16.44 1.23
C HIS A 45 -5.74 16.65 1.81
N GLU A 46 -5.61 17.58 2.73
CA GLU A 46 -4.35 17.86 3.43
C GLU A 46 -3.91 16.67 4.30
N GLU A 47 -4.85 16.07 5.05
CA GLU A 47 -4.57 14.90 5.86
C GLU A 47 -4.15 13.69 5.02
N LEU A 48 -4.80 13.48 3.88
CA LEU A 48 -4.42 12.42 2.94
C LEU A 48 -2.97 12.58 2.50
N ARG A 49 -2.57 13.82 2.21
CA ARG A 49 -1.24 14.12 1.71
C ARG A 49 -0.17 14.06 2.80
N GLU A 50 -0.46 14.58 3.98
CA GLU A 50 0.54 14.70 5.06
C GLU A 50 0.62 13.46 5.94
N PHE A 51 -0.47 12.73 6.10
CA PHE A 51 -0.55 11.63 7.07
C PHE A 51 -0.86 10.28 6.44
N CYS A 52 -1.98 10.15 5.75
CA CYS A 52 -2.50 8.85 5.34
C CYS A 52 -1.57 8.13 4.36
N ASN A 53 -1.08 8.85 3.37
CA ASN A 53 -0.21 8.27 2.35
C ASN A 53 1.28 8.23 2.75
N LEU A 54 1.67 8.84 3.84
CA LEU A 54 3.08 8.98 4.22
C LEU A 54 3.50 8.26 5.50
N GLY A 55 2.61 7.78 6.32
CA GLY A 55 2.97 7.06 7.55
C GLY A 55 3.72 7.90 8.60
N TYR A 56 3.94 7.33 9.78
CA TYR A 56 4.52 8.02 10.93
C TYR A 56 3.80 9.34 11.25
N ALA A 57 2.50 9.32 11.21
CA ALA A 57 1.65 10.50 11.24
C ALA A 57 1.46 11.06 12.66
N LYS A 58 2.54 11.46 13.30
CA LYS A 58 2.52 11.95 14.69
C LYS A 58 1.56 13.13 14.92
N GLY A 59 1.31 13.92 13.89
CA GLY A 59 0.39 15.05 13.98
C GLY A 59 -1.07 14.71 13.73
N CYS A 60 -1.39 13.47 13.39
CA CYS A 60 -2.77 13.07 13.12
C CYS A 60 -3.55 12.86 14.41
N SER A 61 -4.65 13.62 14.58
CA SER A 61 -5.49 13.54 15.79
C SER A 61 -6.23 12.20 15.93
N ARG A 62 -6.35 11.45 14.84
CA ARG A 62 -7.03 10.15 14.85
C ARG A 62 -6.11 8.98 15.21
N LEU A 63 -4.81 9.20 15.24
CA LEU A 63 -3.85 8.15 15.51
C LEU A 63 -3.94 7.68 16.95
N PRO A 64 -4.25 6.40 17.21
CA PRO A 64 -4.34 5.91 18.59
C PRO A 64 -2.99 5.89 19.27
N ARG A 65 -2.97 6.16 20.55
CA ARG A 65 -1.75 6.17 21.35
C ARG A 65 -1.12 4.78 21.41
N GLU A 66 -1.94 3.76 21.61
CA GLU A 66 -1.50 2.37 21.57
C GLU A 66 -1.84 1.78 20.21
N ARG A 67 -0.83 1.26 19.53
CA ARG A 67 -0.99 0.68 18.22
C ARG A 67 0.09 -0.37 17.97
N GLU A 68 -0.26 -1.36 17.17
CA GLU A 68 0.66 -2.44 16.82
C GLU A 68 1.77 -1.95 15.89
N TRP A 69 1.41 -1.07 14.95
CA TRP A 69 2.35 -0.56 13.94
C TRP A 69 2.21 0.95 13.78
N ASP A 70 3.32 1.59 13.43
CA ASP A 70 3.35 3.02 13.10
C ASP A 70 3.26 3.28 11.60
N SER A 71 3.69 2.32 10.80
CA SER A 71 3.70 2.44 9.33
C SER A 71 3.81 1.08 8.67
N VAL A 72 3.43 1.04 7.39
CA VAL A 72 3.56 -0.14 6.53
C VAL A 72 4.21 0.28 5.23
N ARG A 73 5.17 -0.51 4.75
CA ARG A 73 5.81 -0.27 3.46
C ARG A 73 5.77 -1.52 2.59
N PHE A 74 5.83 -1.32 1.29
CA PHE A 74 5.68 -2.37 0.30
C PHE A 74 6.79 -2.34 -0.73
N ALA A 75 7.08 -3.51 -1.29
CA ALA A 75 7.93 -3.66 -2.47
C ALA A 75 7.34 -4.80 -3.31
N ALA A 76 7.44 -4.69 -4.61
CA ALA A 76 6.92 -5.72 -5.51
C ALA A 76 7.97 -6.12 -6.53
N ARG A 77 7.94 -7.39 -6.92
CA ARG A 77 8.79 -7.91 -7.98
C ARG A 77 8.10 -9.04 -8.70
N THR A 78 8.38 -9.16 -9.98
CA THR A 78 7.94 -10.29 -10.78
C THR A 78 8.81 -11.50 -10.43
N VAL A 79 8.18 -12.63 -10.17
CA VAL A 79 8.85 -13.89 -9.85
C VAL A 79 8.23 -15.01 -10.68
N GLY A 80 8.82 -16.17 -10.59
CA GLY A 80 8.29 -17.35 -11.24
C GLY A 80 8.91 -17.60 -12.61
N ASP A 81 8.66 -18.79 -13.10
CA ASP A 81 9.27 -19.31 -14.30
C ASP A 81 8.29 -20.25 -14.98
N ALA A 82 8.24 -20.19 -16.32
CA ALA A 82 7.34 -21.01 -17.14
C ALA A 82 7.55 -22.51 -16.93
N GLN A 83 8.79 -22.94 -16.67
CA GLN A 83 9.10 -24.35 -16.48
C GLN A 83 8.49 -24.92 -15.21
N ASN A 84 8.35 -24.09 -14.18
CA ASN A 84 7.78 -24.47 -12.90
C ASN A 84 6.29 -24.15 -12.79
N GLY A 85 5.67 -23.65 -13.87
CA GLY A 85 4.26 -23.29 -13.88
C GLY A 85 3.92 -22.08 -13.01
N THR A 86 4.92 -21.29 -12.63
CA THR A 86 4.74 -20.11 -11.79
C THR A 86 4.91 -18.80 -12.52
N GLU A 87 5.00 -18.86 -13.86
CA GLU A 87 5.07 -17.65 -14.70
C GLU A 87 3.91 -16.72 -14.39
N GLY A 88 4.18 -15.41 -14.39
CA GLY A 88 3.16 -14.42 -14.11
C GLY A 88 2.92 -14.15 -12.62
N ARG A 89 3.72 -14.76 -11.74
CA ARG A 89 3.61 -14.51 -10.31
C ARG A 89 4.31 -13.20 -9.93
N ILE A 90 3.68 -12.46 -9.03
CA ILE A 90 4.23 -11.23 -8.48
C ILE A 90 4.22 -11.36 -6.98
N HIS A 91 5.36 -11.10 -6.36
CA HIS A 91 5.47 -11.03 -4.91
C HIS A 91 5.37 -9.59 -4.46
N VAL A 92 4.43 -9.32 -3.57
CA VAL A 92 4.29 -8.03 -2.89
C VAL A 92 4.74 -8.25 -1.45
N ARG A 93 5.92 -7.75 -1.14
CA ARG A 93 6.46 -7.85 0.21
C ARG A 93 5.98 -6.65 1.03
N TYR A 94 5.54 -6.91 2.25
CA TYR A 94 5.17 -5.87 3.19
C TYR A 94 6.07 -5.92 4.42
N VAL A 95 6.33 -4.75 4.99
CA VAL A 95 7.04 -4.61 6.26
C VAL A 95 6.26 -3.62 7.10
N CYS A 96 5.82 -4.09 8.26
CA CYS A 96 5.19 -3.23 9.27
C CYS A 96 6.27 -2.75 10.22
N GLU A 97 6.25 -1.47 10.55
CA GLU A 97 7.26 -0.88 11.43
C GLU A 97 6.65 -0.31 12.69
N ARG A 98 7.39 -0.39 13.76
CA ARG A 98 7.08 0.23 15.04
C ARG A 98 8.35 0.87 15.58
N GLU A 99 8.26 2.16 15.93
CA GLU A 99 9.40 2.93 16.43
C GLU A 99 10.61 2.84 15.48
N HIS A 100 10.33 2.94 14.17
CA HIS A 100 11.32 2.88 13.09
C HIS A 100 12.07 1.53 12.95
N ARG A 101 11.52 0.47 13.55
CA ARG A 101 12.09 -0.88 13.45
C ARG A 101 11.07 -1.84 12.85
N PRO A 102 11.52 -2.84 12.08
CA PRO A 102 10.62 -3.87 11.59
C PRO A 102 9.94 -4.59 12.76
N ALA A 103 8.61 -4.66 12.70
CA ALA A 103 7.79 -5.31 13.73
C ALA A 103 6.93 -6.44 13.16
N GLY A 104 6.99 -6.65 11.86
CA GLY A 104 6.30 -7.73 11.18
C GLY A 104 6.53 -7.60 9.69
N SER A 105 6.62 -8.72 8.99
CA SER A 105 6.83 -8.70 7.55
C SER A 105 6.32 -9.99 6.93
N GLY A 106 6.12 -9.96 5.63
CA GLY A 106 5.73 -11.14 4.89
C GLY A 106 5.64 -10.84 3.41
N THR A 107 5.17 -11.83 2.67
CA THR A 107 5.03 -11.74 1.22
C THR A 107 3.63 -12.22 0.84
N LEU A 108 2.96 -11.42 0.02
CA LEU A 108 1.69 -11.76 -0.60
C LEU A 108 1.97 -12.09 -2.06
N GLU A 109 1.33 -13.12 -2.58
CA GLU A 109 1.55 -13.56 -3.95
C GLU A 109 0.32 -13.26 -4.81
N PHE A 110 0.54 -12.71 -5.99
CA PHE A 110 -0.50 -12.40 -6.96
C PHE A 110 -0.22 -13.13 -8.26
N ASP A 111 -1.25 -13.77 -8.82
CA ASP A 111 -1.19 -14.44 -10.10
C ASP A 111 -1.71 -13.48 -11.17
N ALA A 112 -0.80 -12.96 -12.00
CA ALA A 112 -1.15 -11.99 -13.03
C ALA A 112 -1.93 -12.60 -14.20
N PHE A 113 -1.78 -13.90 -14.46
CA PHE A 113 -2.57 -14.57 -15.50
C PHE A 113 -4.02 -14.71 -15.11
N GLU A 114 -4.29 -15.11 -13.88
CA GLU A 114 -5.65 -15.29 -13.39
C GLU A 114 -6.20 -14.02 -12.73
N ALA A 115 -5.38 -12.99 -12.61
CA ALA A 115 -5.72 -11.71 -11.98
C ALA A 115 -6.31 -11.90 -10.58
N ARG A 116 -5.66 -12.73 -9.77
CA ARG A 116 -6.13 -13.00 -8.41
C ARG A 116 -4.98 -13.19 -7.42
N TRP A 117 -5.25 -12.90 -6.16
CA TRP A 117 -4.31 -13.17 -5.08
C TRP A 117 -4.32 -14.66 -4.73
N VAL A 118 -3.14 -15.22 -4.49
CA VAL A 118 -2.99 -16.62 -4.07
C VAL A 118 -3.28 -16.78 -2.58
N GLY A 119 -3.38 -15.71 -1.85
CA GLY A 119 -3.76 -15.69 -0.45
C GLY A 119 -4.05 -14.26 -0.06
N ARG A 120 -4.48 -14.05 1.18
CA ARG A 120 -4.80 -12.72 1.68
C ARG A 120 -4.11 -12.47 3.01
N HIS A 121 -3.77 -11.23 3.25
CA HIS A 121 -3.30 -10.81 4.58
C HIS A 121 -4.48 -10.83 5.56
N ARG A 122 -4.24 -11.21 6.80
CA ARG A 122 -5.26 -11.25 7.86
C ARG A 122 -5.83 -9.86 8.19
N ASP A 123 -5.03 -8.82 8.02
CA ASP A 123 -5.45 -7.44 8.24
C ASP A 123 -5.95 -6.85 6.92
N ASP A 124 -7.23 -6.50 6.85
CA ASP A 124 -7.85 -5.98 5.63
C ASP A 124 -7.20 -4.67 5.14
N ARG A 125 -6.65 -3.88 6.06
CA ARG A 125 -5.97 -2.63 5.69
C ARG A 125 -4.67 -2.91 4.97
N VAL A 126 -3.88 -3.85 5.47
CA VAL A 126 -2.64 -4.25 4.82
C VAL A 126 -2.94 -4.86 3.46
N GLN A 127 -3.97 -5.72 3.40
CA GLN A 127 -4.41 -6.33 2.14
C GLN A 127 -4.82 -5.26 1.12
N ARG A 128 -5.63 -4.29 1.53
CA ARG A 128 -6.09 -3.23 0.64
C ARG A 128 -4.92 -2.34 0.17
N MET A 129 -4.00 -2.00 1.06
CA MET A 129 -2.81 -1.23 0.69
C MET A 129 -1.94 -2.01 -0.30
N ALA A 130 -1.81 -3.32 -0.12
CA ALA A 130 -1.06 -4.17 -1.06
C ALA A 130 -1.72 -4.19 -2.44
N GLU A 131 -3.05 -4.25 -2.50
CA GLU A 131 -3.80 -4.18 -3.76
C GLU A 131 -3.55 -2.86 -4.48
N CYS A 132 -3.57 -1.76 -3.76
CA CYS A 132 -3.30 -0.44 -4.32
C CYS A 132 -1.86 -0.31 -4.81
N PHE A 133 -0.92 -0.78 -4.02
CA PHE A 133 0.49 -0.79 -4.39
C PHE A 133 0.73 -1.63 -5.65
N LEU A 134 0.11 -2.80 -5.73
CA LEU A 134 0.20 -3.66 -6.90
C LEU A 134 -0.37 -2.98 -8.15
N GLN A 135 -1.51 -2.31 -8.02
CA GLN A 135 -2.11 -1.57 -9.13
C GLN A 135 -1.13 -0.53 -9.69
N ALA A 136 -0.52 0.25 -8.81
CA ALA A 136 0.46 1.25 -9.21
C ALA A 136 1.71 0.62 -9.85
N PHE A 137 2.16 -0.50 -9.31
CA PHE A 137 3.29 -1.26 -9.85
C PHE A 137 3.01 -1.75 -11.27
N LEU A 138 1.83 -2.33 -11.50
CA LEU A 138 1.43 -2.83 -12.81
C LEU A 138 1.28 -1.70 -13.84
N GLU A 139 0.75 -0.56 -13.42
CA GLU A 139 0.64 0.62 -14.29
C GLU A 139 2.01 1.14 -14.73
N LYS A 140 2.96 1.22 -13.81
CA LYS A 140 4.34 1.63 -14.13
C LYS A 140 5.00 0.65 -15.09
N LYS A 141 4.77 -0.63 -14.89
CA LYS A 141 5.32 -1.69 -15.74
C LYS A 141 4.77 -1.58 -17.15
N ARG A 142 3.47 -1.32 -17.33
CA ARG A 142 2.84 -1.11 -18.63
C ARG A 142 3.40 0.13 -19.33
N LYS A 143 3.57 1.22 -18.61
CA LYS A 143 4.14 2.46 -19.16
C LYS A 143 5.57 2.26 -19.66
N ARG A 144 6.38 1.52 -18.91
CA ARG A 144 7.76 1.19 -19.33
C ARG A 144 7.77 0.33 -20.60
N ALA A 145 6.91 -0.67 -20.69
CA ALA A 145 6.79 -1.52 -21.87
C ALA A 145 6.34 -0.72 -23.09
N ALA A 146 5.41 0.23 -22.93
CA ALA A 146 4.93 1.07 -24.02
C ALA A 146 5.97 2.09 -24.48
N ALA A 147 6.92 2.48 -23.61
CA ALA A 147 7.97 3.44 -23.92
C ALA A 147 9.19 2.81 -24.62
N SER A 148 9.29 1.48 -24.65
CA SER A 148 10.44 0.77 -25.24
C SER A 148 10.22 0.33 -26.72
#